data_eee2d24a3d14a5031685e9a48146e6b9
#
_entry.id   eee2d24a3d14a5031685e9a48146e6b9
#
_cell.length_a   1.000
_cell.length_b   1.000
_cell.length_c   1.000
_cell.angle_alpha   90.00
_cell.angle_beta   90.00
_cell.angle_gamma   90.00
#
_symmetry.space_group_name_H-M   'P 1'
#
loop_
_entity.id
_entity.type
_entity.pdbx_description
1 polymer ?
#
loop_
_entity_poly.entity_id
_entity_poly.type
_entity_poly.pdbx_seq_one_letter_code
_entity_poly.pdbx_strand_id
1 'polypeptide(L)'
;IKENKMLIVDGSSLLSTSFYATARDLLFAKTEEQKEFAYTKLMKSPDGEYTNGIYMFFKTLLPLIESQKITHLAVVLDRSRNTFRREIDPEYKANRSETPYPLKSQFKLLTEILQEMNIPVFSHTEYEADDFAGSLVKKFEKDIPIYLHTKDEDYIQLVSENTKLWMVTSKADDMYKEIGIDKKDINVPSGIFEYTPEYVKHFKGIEPIQIIDAKAIEGDKSDN
;
A
#
# COMPACT_ATOMS: atom_id res chain seq x y z
N ILE A 1 19.92 -10.50 -21.00
CA ILE A 1 18.50 -10.87 -20.82
C ILE A 1 18.00 -10.01 -19.67
N LYS A 2 16.99 -9.17 -19.92
CA LYS A 2 16.38 -8.35 -18.86
C LYS A 2 15.61 -9.30 -17.94
N GLU A 3 16.02 -9.39 -16.67
CA GLU A 3 15.28 -10.16 -15.68
C GLU A 3 13.88 -9.56 -15.50
N ASN A 4 12.87 -10.39 -15.60
CA ASN A 4 11.50 -9.95 -15.35
C ASN A 4 11.30 -9.70 -13.85
N LYS A 5 10.63 -8.59 -13.52
CA LYS A 5 10.23 -8.22 -12.16
C LYS A 5 8.82 -7.69 -12.16
N MET A 6 7.96 -8.24 -11.31
CA MET A 6 6.60 -7.75 -11.12
C MET A 6 6.51 -6.93 -9.84
N LEU A 7 5.96 -5.73 -9.95
CA LEU A 7 5.57 -4.90 -8.81
C LEU A 7 4.04 -4.91 -8.67
N ILE A 8 3.56 -5.29 -7.51
CA ILE A 8 2.16 -5.14 -7.13
C ILE A 8 2.08 -4.02 -6.10
N VAL A 9 1.42 -2.94 -6.47
CA VAL A 9 1.26 -1.76 -5.63
C VAL A 9 -0.08 -1.83 -4.91
N ASP A 10 -0.06 -1.75 -3.58
CA ASP A 10 -1.25 -1.44 -2.79
C ASP A 10 -1.59 0.04 -3.02
N GLY A 11 -2.45 0.28 -3.99
CA GLY A 11 -2.80 1.63 -4.44
C GLY A 11 -3.58 2.40 -3.39
N SER A 12 -4.39 1.72 -2.58
CA SER A 12 -5.14 2.33 -1.48
C SER A 12 -4.20 2.86 -0.41
N SER A 13 -3.22 2.06 0.00
CA SER A 13 -2.19 2.46 0.95
C SER A 13 -1.34 3.61 0.40
N LEU A 14 -0.85 3.50 -0.83
CA LEU A 14 0.01 4.53 -1.42
C LEU A 14 -0.73 5.84 -1.66
N LEU A 15 -1.96 5.82 -2.17
CA LEU A 15 -2.73 7.04 -2.39
C LEU A 15 -3.08 7.74 -1.06
N SER A 16 -3.51 6.99 -0.05
CA SER A 16 -3.82 7.55 1.26
C SER A 16 -2.58 8.19 1.90
N THR A 17 -1.44 7.49 1.90
CA THR A 17 -0.18 8.02 2.40
C THR A 17 0.26 9.28 1.65
N SER A 18 0.14 9.26 0.32
CA SER A 18 0.48 10.39 -0.55
C SER A 18 -0.41 11.61 -0.29
N PHE A 19 -1.70 11.37 -0.09
CA PHE A 19 -2.66 12.42 0.26
C PHE A 19 -2.30 13.09 1.57
N TYR A 20 -2.14 12.33 2.65
CA TYR A 20 -1.85 12.89 3.97
C TYR A 20 -0.44 13.52 4.06
N ALA A 21 0.53 13.02 3.34
CA ALA A 21 1.86 13.63 3.26
C ALA A 21 1.83 15.06 2.66
N THR A 22 0.83 15.36 1.87
CA THR A 22 0.63 16.68 1.21
C THR A 22 -0.55 17.46 1.77
N ALA A 23 -1.14 17.01 2.86
CA ALA A 23 -2.30 17.62 3.53
C ALA A 23 -1.99 17.95 5.01
N ARG A 24 -0.88 18.65 5.28
CA ARG A 24 -0.39 18.91 6.64
C ARG A 24 -1.43 19.57 7.54
N ASP A 25 -2.12 20.58 7.05
CA ASP A 25 -3.10 21.32 7.83
C ASP A 25 -4.26 20.43 8.26
N LEU A 26 -4.62 19.44 7.45
CA LEU A 26 -5.66 18.48 7.76
C LEU A 26 -5.31 17.59 8.96
N LEU A 27 -4.03 17.24 9.13
CA LEU A 27 -3.58 16.43 10.27
C LEU A 27 -3.78 17.12 11.62
N PHE A 28 -3.82 18.44 11.64
CA PHE A 28 -4.00 19.25 12.85
C PHE A 28 -5.44 19.78 13.00
N ALA A 29 -6.30 19.59 12.00
CA ALA A 29 -7.67 20.06 12.02
C ALA A 29 -8.53 19.23 13.00
N LYS A 30 -9.17 19.90 13.96
CA LYS A 30 -10.01 19.28 15.00
C LYS A 30 -11.50 19.50 14.76
N THR A 31 -11.87 20.53 14.01
CA THR A 31 -13.25 20.89 13.69
C THR A 31 -13.53 20.75 12.20
N GLU A 32 -14.78 20.60 11.83
CA GLU A 32 -15.18 20.55 10.41
C GLU A 32 -14.77 21.83 9.67
N GLU A 33 -14.92 23.00 10.30
CA GLU A 33 -14.48 24.27 9.72
C GLU A 33 -12.96 24.28 9.43
N GLN A 34 -12.14 23.76 10.35
CA GLN A 34 -10.70 23.63 10.14
C GLN A 34 -10.36 22.65 9.03
N LYS A 35 -11.12 21.55 8.91
CA LYS A 35 -10.93 20.58 7.82
C LYS A 35 -11.27 21.22 6.46
N GLU A 36 -12.41 21.90 6.36
CA GLU A 36 -12.81 22.60 5.14
C GLU A 36 -11.77 23.66 4.73
N PHE A 37 -11.25 24.41 5.69
CA PHE A 37 -10.17 25.37 5.43
C PHE A 37 -8.90 24.67 4.93
N ALA A 38 -8.52 23.53 5.53
CA ALA A 38 -7.37 22.74 5.07
C ALA A 38 -7.56 22.24 3.63
N TYR A 39 -8.78 21.84 3.25
CA TYR A 39 -9.09 21.41 1.88
C TYR A 39 -8.89 22.52 0.84
N THR A 40 -9.11 23.77 1.21
CA THR A 40 -8.88 24.91 0.28
C THR A 40 -7.42 25.05 -0.12
N LYS A 41 -6.49 24.54 0.67
CA LYS A 41 -5.03 24.61 0.44
C LYS A 41 -4.47 23.43 -0.37
N LEU A 42 -5.28 22.40 -0.60
CA LEU A 42 -4.84 21.24 -1.36
C LEU A 42 -4.64 21.58 -2.83
N MET A 43 -3.64 20.94 -3.43
CA MET A 43 -3.41 21.05 -4.88
C MET A 43 -4.64 20.59 -5.65
N LYS A 44 -4.99 21.37 -6.67
CA LYS A 44 -6.08 21.09 -7.62
C LYS A 44 -5.61 21.27 -9.06
N SER A 45 -6.28 20.57 -9.97
CA SER A 45 -6.19 20.85 -11.40
C SER A 45 -6.83 22.20 -11.75
N PRO A 46 -6.60 22.73 -12.95
CA PRO A 46 -7.31 23.95 -13.43
C PRO A 46 -8.84 23.82 -13.40
N ASP A 47 -9.35 22.59 -13.55
CA ASP A 47 -10.78 22.29 -13.52
C ASP A 47 -11.35 22.10 -12.09
N GLY A 48 -10.50 22.27 -11.07
CA GLY A 48 -10.88 22.20 -9.66
C GLY A 48 -10.86 20.81 -9.03
N GLU A 49 -10.39 19.79 -9.72
CA GLU A 49 -10.23 18.43 -9.17
C GLU A 49 -9.05 18.37 -8.18
N TYR A 50 -9.23 17.73 -7.04
CA TYR A 50 -8.14 17.51 -6.09
C TYR A 50 -7.12 16.53 -6.66
N THR A 51 -5.85 16.92 -6.61
CA THR A 51 -4.73 16.17 -7.25
C THR A 51 -3.49 16.01 -6.39
N ASN A 52 -3.49 16.50 -5.15
CA ASN A 52 -2.32 16.43 -4.27
C ASN A 52 -1.84 15.00 -4.02
N GLY A 53 -2.74 14.08 -3.73
CA GLY A 53 -2.43 12.67 -3.49
C GLY A 53 -1.94 11.97 -4.76
N ILE A 54 -2.61 12.20 -5.89
CA ILE A 54 -2.24 11.62 -7.19
C ILE A 54 -0.86 12.09 -7.63
N TYR A 55 -0.54 13.37 -7.47
CA TYR A 55 0.77 13.91 -7.78
C TYR A 55 1.88 13.19 -6.99
N MET A 56 1.70 13.07 -5.68
CA MET A 56 2.67 12.39 -4.82
C MET A 56 2.72 10.88 -5.08
N PHE A 57 1.59 10.26 -5.41
CA PHE A 57 1.50 8.85 -5.81
C PHE A 57 2.45 8.56 -6.98
N PHE A 58 2.35 9.30 -8.06
CA PHE A 58 3.22 9.12 -9.23
C PHE A 58 4.66 9.58 -8.97
N LYS A 59 4.86 10.63 -8.18
CA LYS A 59 6.20 11.07 -7.78
C LYS A 59 6.95 9.99 -6.99
N THR A 60 6.24 9.12 -6.30
CA THR A 60 6.81 7.97 -5.58
C THR A 60 6.96 6.76 -6.50
N LEU A 61 5.93 6.43 -7.27
CA LEU A 61 5.87 5.21 -8.07
C LEU A 61 6.80 5.22 -9.28
N LEU A 62 6.84 6.31 -10.05
CA LEU A 62 7.61 6.34 -11.29
C LEU A 62 9.12 6.17 -11.07
N PRO A 63 9.76 6.87 -10.11
CA PRO A 63 11.18 6.63 -9.80
C PRO A 63 11.44 5.20 -9.28
N LEU A 64 10.49 4.61 -8.55
CA LEU A 64 10.60 3.24 -8.06
C LEU A 64 10.63 2.24 -9.22
N ILE A 65 9.74 2.38 -10.18
CA ILE A 65 9.68 1.54 -11.38
C ILE A 65 11.00 1.62 -12.15
N GLU A 66 11.51 2.83 -12.35
CA GLU A 66 12.75 3.08 -13.11
C GLU A 66 13.98 2.51 -12.38
N SER A 67 14.19 2.90 -11.12
CA SER A 67 15.36 2.51 -10.33
C SER A 67 15.44 1.02 -10.08
N GLN A 68 14.31 0.36 -9.89
CA GLN A 68 14.21 -1.08 -9.63
C GLN A 68 14.04 -1.92 -10.91
N LYS A 69 14.00 -1.28 -12.07
CA LYS A 69 13.85 -1.95 -13.39
C LYS A 69 12.63 -2.86 -13.45
N ILE A 70 11.49 -2.38 -12.92
CA ILE A 70 10.23 -3.11 -12.95
C ILE A 70 9.78 -3.33 -14.40
N THR A 71 9.40 -4.55 -14.74
CA THR A 71 8.96 -4.94 -16.09
C THR A 71 7.45 -5.19 -16.16
N HIS A 72 6.84 -5.55 -15.04
CA HIS A 72 5.41 -5.82 -14.93
C HIS A 72 4.85 -5.07 -13.73
N LEU A 73 3.72 -4.40 -13.90
CA LEU A 73 3.09 -3.59 -12.88
C LEU A 73 1.61 -3.94 -12.76
N ALA A 74 1.14 -4.06 -11.53
CA ALA A 74 -0.28 -4.12 -11.21
C ALA A 74 -0.58 -3.24 -10.00
N VAL A 75 -1.73 -2.58 -10.00
CA VAL A 75 -2.23 -1.78 -8.89
C VAL A 75 -3.50 -2.41 -8.35
N VAL A 76 -3.55 -2.65 -7.04
CA VAL A 76 -4.73 -3.16 -6.34
C VAL A 76 -5.34 -2.04 -5.51
N LEU A 77 -6.67 -1.92 -5.52
CA LEU A 77 -7.41 -0.86 -4.85
C LEU A 77 -8.60 -1.41 -4.07
N ASP A 78 -8.84 -0.86 -2.90
CA ASP A 78 -10.10 -1.02 -2.20
C ASP A 78 -11.17 -0.12 -2.84
N ARG A 79 -12.26 -0.70 -3.28
CA ARG A 79 -13.36 0.04 -3.90
C ARG A 79 -14.50 0.36 -2.93
N SER A 80 -14.69 -0.50 -1.93
CA SER A 80 -15.79 -0.40 -0.99
C SER A 80 -15.32 -0.80 0.41
N ARG A 81 -15.97 -0.24 1.44
CA ARG A 81 -15.86 -0.75 2.82
C ARG A 81 -16.79 -1.94 3.10
N ASN A 82 -17.78 -2.16 2.22
CA ASN A 82 -18.75 -3.24 2.35
C ASN A 82 -18.27 -4.46 1.56
N THR A 83 -17.23 -5.10 2.05
CA THR A 83 -16.72 -6.35 1.52
C THR A 83 -17.44 -7.54 2.15
N PHE A 84 -17.25 -8.76 1.61
CA PHE A 84 -17.82 -9.98 2.19
C PHE A 84 -17.44 -10.18 3.66
N ARG A 85 -16.29 -9.66 4.11
CA ARG A 85 -15.86 -9.71 5.50
C ARG A 85 -16.83 -8.97 6.43
N ARG A 86 -17.37 -7.85 5.97
CA ARG A 86 -18.34 -7.07 6.73
C ARG A 86 -19.74 -7.67 6.71
N GLU A 87 -20.06 -8.51 5.74
CA GLU A 87 -21.27 -9.32 5.75
C GLU A 87 -21.22 -10.42 6.81
N ILE A 88 -20.02 -10.98 7.02
CA ILE A 88 -19.77 -12.00 8.06
C ILE A 88 -19.68 -11.34 9.44
N ASP A 89 -18.95 -10.22 9.56
CA ASP A 89 -18.78 -9.48 10.80
C ASP A 89 -19.07 -7.97 10.55
N PRO A 90 -20.25 -7.46 10.91
CA PRO A 90 -20.62 -6.06 10.74
C PRO A 90 -19.71 -5.07 11.49
N GLU A 91 -19.02 -5.51 12.54
CA GLU A 91 -18.08 -4.69 13.31
C GLU A 91 -16.68 -4.61 12.69
N TYR A 92 -16.40 -5.44 11.68
CA TYR A 92 -15.13 -5.42 10.96
C TYR A 92 -14.83 -4.01 10.42
N LYS A 93 -13.71 -3.43 10.87
CA LYS A 93 -13.27 -2.06 10.52
C LYS A 93 -14.33 -0.96 10.80
N ALA A 94 -15.28 -1.19 11.71
CA ALA A 94 -16.35 -0.23 12.02
C ALA A 94 -15.83 1.06 12.64
N ASN A 95 -14.73 1.02 13.38
CA ASN A 95 -14.13 2.16 14.08
C ASN A 95 -13.29 3.09 13.19
N ARG A 96 -13.10 2.77 11.92
CA ARG A 96 -12.35 3.62 11.00
C ARG A 96 -13.10 4.90 10.68
N SER A 97 -12.43 6.04 10.83
CA SER A 97 -12.97 7.35 10.47
C SER A 97 -13.38 7.43 9.00
N GLU A 98 -14.31 8.30 8.70
CA GLU A 98 -14.75 8.52 7.33
C GLU A 98 -13.60 9.10 6.47
N THR A 99 -13.46 8.56 5.25
CA THR A 99 -12.44 9.05 4.30
C THR A 99 -12.83 10.47 3.84
N PRO A 100 -11.91 11.45 3.91
CA PRO A 100 -12.17 12.79 3.41
C PRO A 100 -12.63 12.80 1.95
N TYR A 101 -13.60 13.63 1.61
CA TYR A 101 -14.12 13.69 0.24
C TYR A 101 -13.06 14.05 -0.81
N PRO A 102 -12.05 14.92 -0.51
CA PRO A 102 -10.96 15.17 -1.47
C PRO A 102 -10.10 13.93 -1.76
N LEU A 103 -9.99 13.01 -0.80
CA LEU A 103 -9.31 11.73 -1.03
C LEU A 103 -10.22 10.76 -1.78
N LYS A 104 -11.51 10.69 -1.45
CA LYS A 104 -12.48 9.85 -2.18
C LYS A 104 -12.51 10.17 -3.67
N SER A 105 -12.52 11.45 -4.04
CA SER A 105 -12.53 11.88 -5.44
C SER A 105 -11.24 11.44 -6.16
N GLN A 106 -10.10 11.44 -5.48
CA GLN A 106 -8.83 11.05 -6.05
C GLN A 106 -8.70 9.53 -6.27
N PHE A 107 -9.38 8.68 -5.51
CA PHE A 107 -9.45 7.24 -5.81
C PHE A 107 -10.09 6.98 -7.18
N LYS A 108 -11.17 7.68 -7.49
CA LYS A 108 -11.83 7.56 -8.80
C LYS A 108 -10.92 8.06 -9.91
N LEU A 109 -10.39 9.27 -9.76
CA LEU A 109 -9.51 9.88 -10.75
C LEU A 109 -8.23 9.07 -10.97
N LEU A 110 -7.62 8.53 -9.92
CA LEU A 110 -6.45 7.65 -10.03
C LEU A 110 -6.76 6.41 -10.86
N THR A 111 -7.93 5.79 -10.63
CA THR A 111 -8.34 4.61 -11.40
C THR A 111 -8.45 4.93 -12.89
N GLU A 112 -9.07 6.05 -13.23
CA GLU A 112 -9.21 6.52 -14.61
C GLU A 112 -7.83 6.79 -15.25
N ILE A 113 -6.92 7.48 -14.56
CA ILE A 113 -5.55 7.76 -15.03
C ILE A 113 -4.77 6.46 -15.26
N LEU A 114 -4.81 5.53 -14.32
CA LEU A 114 -4.09 4.25 -14.45
C LEU A 114 -4.61 3.44 -15.64
N GLN A 115 -5.92 3.45 -15.88
CA GLN A 115 -6.53 2.79 -17.04
C GLN A 115 -6.08 3.44 -18.36
N GLU A 116 -6.08 4.78 -18.45
CA GLU A 116 -5.56 5.50 -19.60
C GLU A 116 -4.06 5.25 -19.87
N MET A 117 -3.30 4.99 -18.80
CA MET A 117 -1.89 4.59 -18.90
C MET A 117 -1.70 3.11 -19.28
N ASN A 118 -2.77 2.34 -19.49
CA ASN A 118 -2.75 0.89 -19.68
C ASN A 118 -2.09 0.12 -18.53
N ILE A 119 -2.20 0.62 -17.30
CA ILE A 119 -1.73 -0.07 -16.10
C ILE A 119 -2.89 -0.93 -15.57
N PRO A 120 -2.71 -2.25 -15.39
CA PRO A 120 -3.73 -3.11 -14.81
C PRO A 120 -4.13 -2.65 -13.41
N VAL A 121 -5.41 -2.40 -13.20
CA VAL A 121 -6.02 -2.04 -11.91
C VAL A 121 -7.01 -3.11 -11.50
N PHE A 122 -6.87 -3.63 -10.29
CA PHE A 122 -7.76 -4.64 -9.72
C PHE A 122 -8.52 -4.05 -8.54
N SER A 123 -9.82 -3.99 -8.65
CA SER A 123 -10.72 -3.54 -7.59
C SER A 123 -12.10 -4.15 -7.75
N HIS A 124 -12.79 -4.43 -6.64
CA HIS A 124 -14.16 -4.93 -6.63
C HIS A 124 -14.89 -4.45 -5.39
N THR A 125 -16.22 -4.46 -5.43
CA THR A 125 -17.04 -4.02 -4.28
C THR A 125 -17.05 -5.04 -3.15
N GLU A 126 -16.86 -6.32 -3.44
CA GLU A 126 -16.93 -7.42 -2.46
C GLU A 126 -15.56 -7.84 -1.91
N TYR A 127 -14.47 -7.51 -2.60
CA TYR A 127 -13.11 -7.93 -2.24
C TYR A 127 -12.24 -6.72 -1.90
N GLU A 128 -11.28 -6.94 -1.01
CA GLU A 128 -10.28 -5.94 -0.62
C GLU A 128 -9.02 -6.02 -1.52
N ALA A 129 -8.17 -4.98 -1.46
CA ALA A 129 -6.95 -4.91 -2.25
C ALA A 129 -6.01 -6.09 -2.00
N ASP A 130 -5.89 -6.55 -0.76
CA ASP A 130 -5.05 -7.67 -0.36
C ASP A 130 -5.52 -9.03 -0.94
N ASP A 131 -6.83 -9.21 -1.18
CA ASP A 131 -7.37 -10.40 -1.85
C ASP A 131 -6.86 -10.50 -3.28
N PHE A 132 -6.82 -9.37 -4.00
CA PHE A 132 -6.26 -9.31 -5.35
C PHE A 132 -4.75 -9.52 -5.35
N ALA A 133 -4.03 -8.89 -4.41
CA ALA A 133 -2.59 -9.09 -4.28
C ALA A 133 -2.25 -10.55 -4.04
N GLY A 134 -2.94 -11.22 -3.12
CA GLY A 134 -2.76 -12.66 -2.86
C GLY A 134 -3.07 -13.54 -4.07
N SER A 135 -4.12 -13.20 -4.82
CA SER A 135 -4.48 -13.93 -6.05
C SER A 135 -3.42 -13.78 -7.14
N LEU A 136 -2.88 -12.57 -7.32
CA LEU A 136 -1.81 -12.30 -8.28
C LEU A 136 -0.50 -13.01 -7.89
N VAL A 137 -0.14 -12.97 -6.60
CA VAL A 137 1.04 -13.70 -6.09
C VAL A 137 0.89 -15.18 -6.38
N LYS A 138 -0.22 -15.80 -5.99
CA LYS A 138 -0.48 -17.23 -6.21
C LYS A 138 -0.40 -17.62 -7.68
N LYS A 139 -0.82 -16.73 -8.56
CA LYS A 139 -0.84 -16.98 -10.02
C LYS A 139 0.55 -16.89 -10.65
N PHE A 140 1.38 -15.94 -10.24
CA PHE A 140 2.57 -15.55 -10.98
C PHE A 140 3.91 -15.79 -10.26
N GLU A 141 3.95 -16.04 -8.93
CA GLU A 141 5.21 -16.15 -8.19
C GLU A 141 6.13 -17.29 -8.64
N LYS A 142 5.58 -18.31 -9.31
CA LYS A 142 6.37 -19.42 -9.85
C LYS A 142 7.12 -19.04 -11.13
N ASP A 143 6.63 -18.04 -11.84
CA ASP A 143 7.13 -17.65 -13.15
C ASP A 143 7.97 -16.37 -13.12
N ILE A 144 7.71 -15.48 -12.17
CA ILE A 144 8.33 -14.17 -12.09
C ILE A 144 8.50 -13.72 -10.62
N PRO A 145 9.68 -13.17 -10.25
CA PRO A 145 9.85 -12.54 -8.95
C PRO A 145 8.85 -11.40 -8.72
N ILE A 146 8.20 -11.41 -7.56
CA ILE A 146 7.16 -10.43 -7.20
C ILE A 146 7.64 -9.58 -6.03
N TYR A 147 7.36 -8.28 -6.11
CA TYR A 147 7.56 -7.30 -5.06
C TYR A 147 6.22 -6.65 -4.73
N LEU A 148 5.84 -6.69 -3.45
CA LEU A 148 4.62 -6.08 -2.95
C LEU A 148 4.97 -4.75 -2.27
N HIS A 149 4.34 -3.66 -2.66
CA HIS A 149 4.56 -2.33 -2.09
C HIS A 149 3.35 -1.89 -1.28
N THR A 150 3.47 -1.83 0.05
CA THR A 150 2.39 -1.48 0.97
C THR A 150 2.90 -1.03 2.33
N LYS A 151 2.01 -0.42 3.15
CA LYS A 151 2.20 -0.20 4.59
C LYS A 151 1.50 -1.27 5.43
N ASP A 152 0.71 -2.13 4.83
CA ASP A 152 -0.14 -3.10 5.50
C ASP A 152 0.66 -4.36 5.86
N GLU A 153 0.79 -4.64 7.16
CA GLU A 153 1.48 -5.84 7.66
C GLU A 153 0.77 -7.15 7.30
N ASP A 154 -0.50 -7.12 6.92
CA ASP A 154 -1.22 -8.33 6.52
C ASP A 154 -0.64 -8.94 5.24
N TYR A 155 0.01 -8.15 4.41
CA TYR A 155 0.73 -8.62 3.23
C TYR A 155 1.96 -9.49 3.56
N ILE A 156 2.47 -9.46 4.79
CA ILE A 156 3.61 -10.30 5.22
C ILE A 156 3.30 -11.77 5.00
N GLN A 157 2.06 -12.21 5.15
CA GLN A 157 1.63 -13.59 4.88
C GLN A 157 1.95 -14.07 3.45
N LEU A 158 2.10 -13.16 2.50
CA LEU A 158 2.38 -13.45 1.10
C LEU A 158 3.87 -13.58 0.78
N VAL A 159 4.75 -13.30 1.73
CA VAL A 159 6.21 -13.40 1.54
C VAL A 159 6.62 -14.85 1.35
N SER A 160 7.42 -15.11 0.31
CA SER A 160 7.99 -16.41 -0.04
C SER A 160 9.37 -16.23 -0.65
N GLU A 161 9.99 -17.33 -1.10
CA GLU A 161 11.26 -17.29 -1.82
C GLU A 161 11.24 -16.35 -3.04
N ASN A 162 10.12 -16.32 -3.76
CA ASN A 162 9.94 -15.52 -4.99
C ASN A 162 9.10 -14.25 -4.80
N THR A 163 8.50 -14.03 -3.64
CA THR A 163 7.68 -12.86 -3.32
C THR A 163 8.25 -12.14 -2.12
N LYS A 164 8.74 -10.92 -2.34
CA LYS A 164 9.26 -10.03 -1.31
C LYS A 164 8.28 -8.90 -1.03
N LEU A 165 8.26 -8.44 0.21
CA LEU A 165 7.43 -7.32 0.62
C LEU A 165 8.29 -6.09 0.82
N TRP A 166 8.00 -5.04 0.05
CA TRP A 166 8.50 -3.69 0.27
C TRP A 166 7.57 -2.95 1.21
N MET A 167 7.89 -3.07 2.50
CA MET A 167 7.15 -2.40 3.56
C MET A 167 7.55 -0.93 3.65
N VAL A 168 6.59 -0.04 3.42
CA VAL A 168 6.79 1.39 3.62
C VAL A 168 6.74 1.71 5.11
N THR A 169 7.86 2.09 5.69
CA THR A 169 7.98 2.37 7.12
C THR A 169 9.09 3.38 7.42
N SER A 170 8.83 4.28 8.38
CA SER A 170 9.85 5.20 8.89
C SER A 170 10.95 4.51 9.69
N LYS A 171 10.73 3.26 10.10
CA LYS A 171 11.69 2.45 10.86
C LYS A 171 12.64 1.63 9.99
N ALA A 172 12.55 1.75 8.66
CA ALA A 172 13.34 0.93 7.74
C ALA A 172 14.84 0.93 8.04
N ASP A 173 15.40 2.11 8.31
CA ASP A 173 16.83 2.27 8.61
C ASP A 173 17.25 1.57 9.91
N ASP A 174 16.43 1.68 10.96
CA ASP A 174 16.69 1.03 12.24
C ASP A 174 16.57 -0.50 12.10
N MET A 175 15.62 -0.98 11.29
CA MET A 175 15.46 -2.41 11.02
C MET A 175 16.67 -2.99 10.27
N TYR A 176 17.19 -2.28 9.27
CA TYR A 176 18.40 -2.70 8.57
C TYR A 176 19.62 -2.72 9.48
N LYS A 177 19.78 -1.71 10.37
CA LYS A 177 20.85 -1.71 11.37
C LYS A 177 20.77 -2.90 12.33
N GLU A 178 19.57 -3.26 12.77
CA GLU A 178 19.34 -4.39 13.66
C GLU A 178 19.81 -5.70 13.06
N ILE A 179 19.63 -5.91 11.76
CA ILE A 179 20.09 -7.12 11.06
C ILE A 179 21.49 -6.98 10.46
N GLY A 180 22.21 -5.88 10.75
CA GLY A 180 23.62 -5.68 10.36
C GLY A 180 23.83 -5.35 8.88
N ILE A 181 22.79 -4.82 8.18
CA ILE A 181 22.89 -4.43 6.77
C ILE A 181 23.14 -2.93 6.66
N ASP A 182 24.20 -2.54 5.96
CA ASP A 182 24.43 -1.15 5.58
C ASP A 182 23.53 -0.79 4.37
N LYS A 183 22.83 0.33 4.44
CA LYS A 183 22.03 0.85 3.34
C LYS A 183 22.77 1.02 2.02
N LYS A 184 24.08 1.23 2.08
CA LYS A 184 24.92 1.36 0.88
C LYS A 184 25.02 0.07 0.08
N ASP A 185 24.78 -1.07 0.74
CA ASP A 185 24.91 -2.41 0.16
C ASP A 185 23.59 -2.95 -0.38
N ILE A 186 22.48 -2.22 -0.20
CA ILE A 186 21.15 -2.62 -0.65
C ILE A 186 20.59 -1.63 -1.68
N ASN A 187 19.96 -2.17 -2.72
CA ASN A 187 19.29 -1.40 -3.76
C ASN A 187 17.78 -1.31 -3.50
N VAL A 188 17.42 -0.78 -2.33
CA VAL A 188 16.01 -0.54 -1.95
C VAL A 188 15.84 0.94 -1.64
N PRO A 189 14.78 1.60 -2.12
CA PRO A 189 14.54 3.02 -1.88
C PRO A 189 14.44 3.36 -0.39
N SER A 190 14.75 4.61 -0.06
CA SER A 190 14.58 5.14 1.30
C SER A 190 13.15 4.98 1.80
N GLY A 191 12.97 4.64 3.08
CA GLY A 191 11.67 4.44 3.70
C GLY A 191 11.00 3.09 3.38
N ILE A 192 11.73 2.17 2.76
CA ILE A 192 11.27 0.80 2.46
C ILE A 192 12.15 -0.21 3.16
N PHE A 193 11.52 -1.15 3.88
CA PHE A 193 12.16 -2.36 4.37
C PHE A 193 11.72 -3.55 3.51
N GLU A 194 12.70 -4.28 2.96
CA GLU A 194 12.42 -5.49 2.17
C GLU A 194 12.34 -6.72 3.08
N TYR A 195 11.12 -7.24 3.27
CA TYR A 195 10.92 -8.51 3.95
C TYR A 195 11.18 -9.69 3.03
N THR A 196 12.03 -10.59 3.49
CA THR A 196 12.21 -11.94 3.01
C THR A 196 11.67 -12.92 4.05
N PRO A 197 11.50 -14.22 3.76
CA PRO A 197 11.10 -15.20 4.79
C PRO A 197 11.99 -15.17 6.04
N GLU A 198 13.31 -15.02 5.86
CA GLU A 198 14.28 -14.91 6.95
C GLU A 198 14.00 -13.69 7.84
N TYR A 199 13.76 -12.52 7.24
CA TYR A 199 13.50 -11.28 8.00
C TYR A 199 12.12 -11.27 8.65
N VAL A 200 11.12 -11.91 8.05
CA VAL A 200 9.83 -12.14 8.73
C VAL A 200 10.05 -12.94 10.00
N LYS A 201 10.80 -14.02 9.94
CA LYS A 201 11.11 -14.85 11.10
C LYS A 201 11.89 -14.09 12.17
N HIS A 202 12.87 -13.26 11.76
CA HIS A 202 13.65 -12.42 12.69
C HIS A 202 12.76 -11.41 13.44
N PHE A 203 11.94 -10.64 12.73
CA PHE A 203 11.16 -9.55 13.32
C PHE A 203 9.83 -9.99 13.93
N LYS A 204 9.22 -11.04 13.43
CA LYS A 204 7.90 -11.52 13.88
C LYS A 204 7.94 -12.83 14.68
N GLY A 205 9.07 -13.55 14.64
CA GLY A 205 9.25 -14.82 15.36
C GLY A 205 8.47 -16.00 14.78
N ILE A 206 7.82 -15.83 13.63
CA ILE A 206 6.97 -16.84 12.96
C ILE A 206 7.22 -16.86 11.45
N GLU A 207 6.78 -17.91 10.79
CA GLU A 207 6.81 -18.00 9.33
C GLU A 207 5.74 -17.08 8.70
N PRO A 208 5.95 -16.57 7.47
CA PRO A 208 5.00 -15.64 6.81
C PRO A 208 3.56 -16.11 6.82
N ILE A 209 3.31 -17.38 6.52
CA ILE A 209 1.96 -17.96 6.45
C ILE A 209 1.24 -17.96 7.81
N GLN A 210 1.95 -17.84 8.90
CA GLN A 210 1.39 -17.86 10.26
C GLN A 210 0.94 -16.50 10.76
N ILE A 211 1.18 -15.42 10.02
CA ILE A 211 0.87 -14.04 10.45
C ILE A 211 -0.61 -13.87 10.77
N ILE A 212 -1.49 -14.39 9.93
CA ILE A 212 -2.95 -14.26 10.13
C ILE A 212 -3.42 -15.11 11.32
N ASP A 213 -2.88 -16.33 11.46
CA ASP A 213 -3.20 -17.19 12.61
C ASP A 213 -2.77 -16.54 13.94
N ALA A 214 -1.58 -15.92 13.96
CA ALA A 214 -1.09 -15.19 15.14
C ALA A 214 -2.01 -14.01 15.48
N LYS A 215 -2.40 -13.21 14.49
CA LYS A 215 -3.36 -12.11 14.68
C LYS A 215 -4.73 -12.59 15.15
N ALA A 216 -5.22 -13.71 14.64
CA ALA A 216 -6.48 -14.29 15.07
C ALA A 216 -6.47 -14.74 16.55
N ILE A 217 -5.31 -15.20 17.05
CA ILE A 217 -5.15 -15.63 18.44
C ILE A 217 -4.89 -14.43 19.38
N GLU A 218 -4.05 -13.50 18.98
CA GLU A 218 -3.63 -12.37 19.81
C GLU A 218 -4.59 -11.17 19.74
N GLY A 219 -5.47 -11.14 18.76
CA GLY A 219 -6.32 -10.02 18.39
C GLY A 219 -5.58 -9.03 17.48
N ASP A 220 -6.30 -8.48 16.51
CA ASP A 220 -5.78 -7.45 15.61
C ASP A 220 -6.26 -6.07 16.03
N LYS A 221 -5.35 -5.30 16.65
CA LYS A 221 -5.64 -3.92 17.09
C LYS A 221 -5.74 -2.93 15.94
N SER A 222 -5.34 -3.31 14.73
CA SER A 222 -5.40 -2.44 13.55
C SER A 222 -6.79 -2.38 12.92
N ASP A 223 -7.60 -3.42 13.11
CA ASP A 223 -8.91 -3.55 12.48
C ASP A 223 -10.09 -3.26 13.43
N ASN A 224 -9.86 -3.26 14.77
CA ASN A 224 -10.90 -2.93 15.77
C ASN A 224 -10.38 -2.05 16.88
#